data_47c08a789bf3eb262f71507dfce503a8
#
_entry.id   47c08a789bf3eb262f71507dfce503a8
#
_cell.length_a   1.000
_cell.length_b   1.000
_cell.length_c   1.000
_cell.angle_alpha   90.00
_cell.angle_beta   90.00
_cell.angle_gamma   90.00
#
_symmetry.space_group_name_H-M   'P 1'
#
loop_
_entity.id
_entity.type
_entity.pdbx_description
1 polymer ?
#
loop_
_entity_poly.entity_id
_entity_poly.type
_entity_poly.pdbx_seq_one_letter_code
_entity_poly.pdbx_strand_id
1 'polypeptide(L)'
;MKRLISTLNLSKEDWLRYRKCGITGTDAGAILGLNPYRSAFQVYHDKISDTIENIDNEAMRQGRDLEDYVAQRFTEATGLKVRRANAIYQSEEHLLLLADFDRLIVGQKAGLECKTVSPFSADKWADGKIPAHYMAQVNHYLAVSGFDCWYIAALIFGKELVIHKITTDKEVLNNLIAKEEHFWKYNVIPEIPPVPTGSEGDTQQINQLYSADDRNKTADLNPIRNLLDKRQELSDQIKQMEQEKTAIEQQVKLQMQDAAYGTAPGYKVSWVSSESKRVDSQRLKKEQPDIFNRYSKNVSSRRFTIIHAA
;
A
#
# COMPACT_ATOMS: atom_id res chain seq x y z
N MET A 1 -20.92 18.70 4.66
CA MET A 1 -19.46 18.95 4.85
C MET A 1 -19.16 20.42 5.07
N LYS A 2 -18.18 20.72 5.91
CA LYS A 2 -17.62 22.08 6.08
C LYS A 2 -16.19 22.15 5.57
N ARG A 3 -15.76 23.33 5.13
CA ARG A 3 -14.37 23.60 4.78
C ARG A 3 -13.57 23.74 6.06
N LEU A 4 -12.58 22.87 6.25
CA LEU A 4 -11.68 22.93 7.41
C LEU A 4 -10.59 23.98 7.20
N ILE A 5 -9.87 23.91 6.07
CA ILE A 5 -8.80 24.85 5.70
C ILE A 5 -8.65 24.95 4.18
N SER A 6 -8.19 26.12 3.72
CA SER A 6 -7.78 26.31 2.32
C SER A 6 -6.40 25.72 2.06
N THR A 7 -6.23 25.05 0.93
CA THR A 7 -4.94 24.50 0.51
C THR A 7 -4.15 25.40 -0.44
N LEU A 8 -4.73 26.57 -0.87
CA LEU A 8 -4.11 27.46 -1.86
C LEU A 8 -2.72 27.97 -1.47
N ASN A 9 -2.52 28.29 -0.18
CA ASN A 9 -1.26 28.82 0.35
C ASN A 9 -0.72 27.96 1.49
N LEU A 10 -1.20 26.71 1.58
CA LEU A 10 -0.78 25.79 2.63
C LEU A 10 0.54 25.12 2.24
N SER A 11 1.50 25.08 3.18
CA SER A 11 2.73 24.33 2.95
C SER A 11 2.43 22.84 2.85
N LYS A 12 3.30 22.07 2.19
CA LYS A 12 3.17 20.61 2.12
C LYS A 12 3.19 19.98 3.52
N GLU A 13 4.01 20.52 4.41
CA GLU A 13 4.12 20.05 5.80
C GLU A 13 2.82 20.28 6.57
N ASP A 14 2.26 21.49 6.50
CA ASP A 14 1.00 21.78 7.17
C ASP A 14 -0.17 20.97 6.59
N TRP A 15 -0.19 20.78 5.26
CA TRP A 15 -1.17 19.92 4.62
C TRP A 15 -1.09 18.47 5.18
N LEU A 16 0.10 17.92 5.34
CA LEU A 16 0.31 16.60 5.96
C LEU A 16 -0.14 16.60 7.44
N ARG A 17 0.14 17.67 8.21
CA ARG A 17 -0.31 17.82 9.61
C ARG A 17 -1.83 17.78 9.73
N TYR A 18 -2.54 18.55 8.89
CA TYR A 18 -4.00 18.52 8.90
C TYR A 18 -4.57 17.13 8.57
N ARG A 19 -3.97 16.40 7.65
CA ARG A 19 -4.38 15.03 7.30
C ARG A 19 -4.19 14.03 8.45
N LYS A 20 -3.24 14.26 9.34
CA LYS A 20 -3.04 13.42 10.55
C LYS A 20 -4.16 13.62 11.58
N CYS A 21 -4.86 14.73 11.58
CA CYS A 21 -5.93 15.01 12.53
C CYS A 21 -7.23 14.19 12.31
N GLY A 22 -7.29 13.38 11.28
CA GLY A 22 -8.44 12.54 10.97
C GLY A 22 -8.13 11.47 9.93
N ILE A 23 -9.15 10.76 9.49
CA ILE A 23 -9.08 9.74 8.43
C ILE A 23 -9.33 10.42 7.11
N THR A 24 -8.49 10.13 6.10
CA THR A 24 -8.61 10.67 4.75
C THR A 24 -8.97 9.59 3.74
N GLY A 25 -9.40 9.96 2.54
CA GLY A 25 -9.84 9.00 1.53
C GLY A 25 -8.82 7.91 1.18
N THR A 26 -7.51 8.26 1.18
CA THR A 26 -6.45 7.27 0.95
C THR A 26 -6.25 6.30 2.12
N ASP A 27 -6.64 6.70 3.34
CA ASP A 27 -6.55 5.85 4.52
C ASP A 27 -7.68 4.80 4.54
N ALA A 28 -8.86 5.14 4.00
CA ALA A 28 -10.04 4.27 3.96
C ALA A 28 -9.74 2.86 3.41
N GLY A 29 -9.11 2.80 2.23
CA GLY A 29 -8.74 1.53 1.61
C GLY A 29 -7.73 0.72 2.44
N ALA A 30 -6.82 1.39 3.13
CA ALA A 30 -5.82 0.75 4.00
C ALA A 30 -6.45 0.20 5.29
N ILE A 31 -7.33 0.97 5.93
CA ILE A 31 -8.07 0.57 7.13
C ILE A 31 -8.93 -0.68 6.85
N LEU A 32 -9.52 -0.76 5.67
CA LEU A 32 -10.31 -1.91 5.22
C LEU A 32 -9.48 -3.11 4.77
N GLY A 33 -8.14 -3.02 4.72
CA GLY A 33 -7.27 -4.07 4.19
C GLY A 33 -7.35 -4.25 2.67
N LEU A 34 -7.88 -3.27 1.94
CA LEU A 34 -8.08 -3.30 0.49
C LEU A 34 -6.94 -2.64 -0.29
N ASN A 35 -6.08 -1.87 0.38
CA ASN A 35 -4.97 -1.16 -0.26
C ASN A 35 -3.73 -2.06 -0.32
N PRO A 36 -3.23 -2.41 -1.54
CA PRO A 36 -2.06 -3.27 -1.68
C PRO A 36 -0.73 -2.56 -1.34
N TYR A 37 -0.75 -1.24 -1.17
CA TYR A 37 0.45 -0.43 -0.96
C TYR A 37 0.60 0.11 0.46
N ARG A 38 -0.46 0.07 1.26
CA ARG A 38 -0.49 0.61 2.61
C ARG A 38 -1.47 -0.18 3.47
N SER A 39 -1.05 -0.54 4.69
CA SER A 39 -1.87 -1.26 5.65
C SER A 39 -2.50 -0.34 6.70
N ALA A 40 -3.46 -0.87 7.47
CA ALA A 40 -4.01 -0.19 8.65
C ALA A 40 -2.91 0.10 9.70
N PHE A 41 -1.92 -0.79 9.84
CA PHE A 41 -0.78 -0.60 10.75
C PHE A 41 0.06 0.62 10.36
N GLN A 42 0.33 0.81 9.08
CA GLN A 42 1.06 1.99 8.57
C GLN A 42 0.23 3.28 8.70
N VAL A 43 -1.10 3.22 8.50
CA VAL A 43 -1.99 4.36 8.76
C VAL A 43 -1.97 4.73 10.24
N TYR A 44 -2.11 3.74 11.12
CA TYR A 44 -2.03 3.95 12.58
C TYR A 44 -0.74 4.66 12.97
N HIS A 45 0.40 4.14 12.52
CA HIS A 45 1.70 4.74 12.85
C HIS A 45 1.83 6.17 12.34
N ASP A 46 1.36 6.45 11.11
CA ASP A 46 1.30 7.82 10.59
C ASP A 46 0.46 8.75 11.48
N LYS A 47 -0.71 8.29 11.96
CA LYS A 47 -1.60 9.12 12.78
C LYS A 47 -1.04 9.46 14.16
N ILE A 48 -0.34 8.52 14.82
CA ILE A 48 0.21 8.73 16.17
C ILE A 48 1.61 9.36 16.19
N SER A 49 2.34 9.31 15.08
CA SER A 49 3.71 9.84 15.00
C SER A 49 3.72 11.37 14.98
N ASP A 50 4.59 12.00 15.77
CA ASP A 50 4.86 13.44 15.69
C ASP A 50 5.66 13.83 14.44
N THR A 51 6.36 12.87 13.84
CA THR A 51 7.15 13.11 12.63
C THR A 51 6.26 13.16 11.40
N ILE A 52 6.58 14.08 10.49
CA ILE A 52 5.94 14.19 9.20
C ILE A 52 6.86 13.58 8.15
N GLU A 53 6.49 12.40 7.66
CA GLU A 53 7.20 11.76 6.57
C GLU A 53 6.69 12.31 5.24
N ASN A 54 7.56 12.99 4.52
CA ASN A 54 7.26 13.43 3.16
C ASN A 54 7.73 12.37 2.16
N ILE A 55 6.98 11.27 2.09
CA ILE A 55 7.24 10.21 1.10
C ILE A 55 6.77 10.71 -0.25
N ASP A 56 7.66 10.75 -1.23
CA ASP A 56 7.36 11.09 -2.61
C ASP A 56 8.15 10.19 -3.56
N ASN A 57 7.53 9.87 -4.69
CA ASN A 57 8.16 9.09 -5.74
C ASN A 57 7.68 9.57 -7.12
N GLU A 58 8.32 9.07 -8.18
CA GLU A 58 8.03 9.50 -9.54
C GLU A 58 6.57 9.23 -9.96
N ALA A 59 5.96 8.13 -9.51
CA ALA A 59 4.55 7.86 -9.82
C ALA A 59 3.60 8.87 -9.14
N MET A 60 3.89 9.25 -7.88
CA MET A 60 3.13 10.28 -7.17
C MET A 60 3.30 11.66 -7.83
N ARG A 61 4.51 11.98 -8.27
CA ARG A 61 4.80 13.21 -9.00
C ARG A 61 4.02 13.27 -10.30
N GLN A 62 4.11 12.23 -11.13
CA GLN A 62 3.36 12.15 -12.39
C GLN A 62 1.86 12.24 -12.16
N GLY A 63 1.34 11.63 -11.08
CA GLY A 63 -0.08 11.76 -10.71
C GLY A 63 -0.48 13.21 -10.51
N ARG A 64 0.30 13.97 -9.74
CA ARG A 64 0.04 15.41 -9.50
C ARG A 64 0.19 16.25 -10.76
N ASP A 65 1.23 16.01 -11.55
CA ASP A 65 1.52 16.78 -12.76
C ASP A 65 0.44 16.57 -13.84
N LEU A 66 -0.17 15.40 -13.89
CA LEU A 66 -1.19 15.04 -14.88
C LEU A 66 -2.64 15.16 -14.40
N GLU A 67 -2.87 15.50 -13.14
CA GLU A 67 -4.21 15.64 -12.57
C GLU A 67 -5.09 16.63 -13.33
N ASP A 68 -4.54 17.80 -13.71
CA ASP A 68 -5.25 18.78 -14.51
C ASP A 68 -5.60 18.25 -15.90
N TYR A 69 -4.70 17.49 -16.51
CA TYR A 69 -4.94 16.87 -17.82
C TYR A 69 -6.05 15.80 -17.74
N VAL A 70 -6.05 14.96 -16.71
CA VAL A 70 -7.14 13.98 -16.51
C VAL A 70 -8.49 14.69 -16.32
N ALA A 71 -8.52 15.78 -15.54
CA ALA A 71 -9.72 16.58 -15.31
C ALA A 71 -10.21 17.27 -16.59
N GLN A 72 -9.31 17.74 -17.44
CA GLN A 72 -9.64 18.28 -18.76
C GLN A 72 -10.25 17.19 -19.66
N ARG A 73 -9.61 16.02 -19.76
CA ARG A 73 -10.11 14.89 -20.56
C ARG A 73 -11.47 14.40 -20.08
N PHE A 74 -11.71 14.40 -18.75
CA PHE A 74 -13.03 14.12 -18.19
C PHE A 74 -14.08 15.14 -18.68
N THR A 75 -13.74 16.42 -18.67
CA THR A 75 -14.66 17.48 -19.14
C THR A 75 -14.95 17.33 -20.64
N GLU A 76 -13.95 17.03 -21.45
CA GLU A 76 -14.11 16.78 -22.89
C GLU A 76 -15.04 15.58 -23.17
N ALA A 77 -14.88 14.48 -22.40
CA ALA A 77 -15.64 13.25 -22.60
C ALA A 77 -17.09 13.34 -22.09
N THR A 78 -17.34 14.13 -21.04
CA THR A 78 -18.66 14.16 -20.35
C THR A 78 -19.44 15.44 -20.55
N GLY A 79 -18.80 16.54 -20.95
CA GLY A 79 -19.37 17.89 -20.97
C GLY A 79 -19.53 18.53 -19.59
N LEU A 80 -19.16 17.82 -18.50
CA LEU A 80 -19.28 18.31 -17.12
C LEU A 80 -18.11 19.22 -16.79
N LYS A 81 -18.40 20.47 -16.42
CA LYS A 81 -17.37 21.43 -15.98
C LYS A 81 -16.93 21.11 -14.56
N VAL A 82 -15.63 21.14 -14.32
CA VAL A 82 -15.04 20.88 -13.00
C VAL A 82 -14.26 22.10 -12.49
N ARG A 83 -14.08 22.19 -11.17
CA ARG A 83 -13.22 23.17 -10.51
C ARG A 83 -12.39 22.50 -9.44
N ARG A 84 -11.20 23.00 -9.17
CA ARG A 84 -10.38 22.53 -8.04
C ARG A 84 -11.11 22.76 -6.71
N ALA A 85 -11.01 21.82 -5.80
CA ALA A 85 -11.61 21.94 -4.47
C ALA A 85 -10.84 22.92 -3.58
N ASN A 86 -9.50 22.94 -3.69
CA ASN A 86 -8.56 23.84 -2.99
C ASN A 86 -8.80 23.96 -1.48
N ALA A 87 -9.21 22.87 -0.84
CA ALA A 87 -9.43 22.81 0.60
C ALA A 87 -9.40 21.38 1.12
N ILE A 88 -9.06 21.23 2.39
CA ILE A 88 -9.42 20.05 3.17
C ILE A 88 -10.83 20.31 3.73
N TYR A 89 -11.71 19.34 3.50
CA TYR A 89 -13.08 19.33 4.01
C TYR A 89 -13.20 18.36 5.17
N GLN A 90 -14.16 18.62 6.06
CA GLN A 90 -14.51 17.78 7.19
C GLN A 90 -16.00 17.43 7.13
N SER A 91 -16.36 16.20 7.43
CA SER A 91 -17.75 15.83 7.62
C SER A 91 -18.37 16.62 8.78
N GLU A 92 -19.64 17.05 8.65
CA GLU A 92 -20.36 17.71 9.73
C GLU A 92 -20.93 16.73 10.75
N GLU A 93 -21.18 15.50 10.33
CA GLU A 93 -21.73 14.42 11.16
C GLU A 93 -20.61 13.59 11.82
N HIS A 94 -19.54 13.31 11.07
CA HIS A 94 -18.42 12.46 11.46
C HIS A 94 -17.12 13.26 11.46
N LEU A 95 -16.85 14.01 12.53
CA LEU A 95 -15.78 15.03 12.61
C LEU A 95 -14.36 14.47 12.38
N LEU A 96 -14.17 13.16 12.51
CA LEU A 96 -12.89 12.51 12.25
C LEU A 96 -12.65 12.24 10.74
N LEU A 97 -13.69 12.34 9.89
CA LEU A 97 -13.55 12.11 8.46
C LEU A 97 -13.18 13.40 7.74
N LEU A 98 -12.03 13.36 7.06
CA LEU A 98 -11.44 14.48 6.32
C LEU A 98 -11.27 14.09 4.86
N ALA A 99 -11.43 15.05 3.95
CA ALA A 99 -11.16 14.83 2.53
C ALA A 99 -10.52 16.04 1.86
N ASP A 100 -9.57 15.77 1.00
CA ASP A 100 -8.99 16.69 0.03
C ASP A 100 -9.34 16.19 -1.37
N PHE A 101 -10.36 16.76 -1.95
CA PHE A 101 -10.90 16.35 -3.24
C PHE A 101 -10.09 16.96 -4.39
N ASP A 102 -9.88 16.22 -5.46
CA ASP A 102 -9.22 16.73 -6.66
C ASP A 102 -10.11 17.80 -7.31
N ARG A 103 -11.33 17.45 -7.65
CA ARG A 103 -12.28 18.36 -8.32
C ARG A 103 -13.69 18.23 -7.77
N LEU A 104 -14.44 19.32 -7.89
CA LEU A 104 -15.89 19.37 -7.67
C LEU A 104 -16.58 19.69 -9.01
N ILE A 105 -17.72 19.04 -9.28
CA ILE A 105 -18.54 19.31 -10.48
C ILE A 105 -19.29 20.62 -10.29
N VAL A 106 -19.20 21.49 -11.27
CA VAL A 106 -19.86 22.80 -11.21
C VAL A 106 -21.38 22.64 -11.31
N GLY A 107 -22.10 23.19 -10.34
CA GLY A 107 -23.57 23.15 -10.33
C GLY A 107 -24.19 21.83 -9.88
N GLN A 108 -23.41 20.87 -9.41
CA GLN A 108 -23.91 19.56 -8.94
C GLN A 108 -23.32 19.20 -7.57
N LYS A 109 -24.05 18.38 -6.81
CA LYS A 109 -23.54 17.71 -5.60
C LYS A 109 -22.77 16.44 -6.00
N ALA A 110 -21.64 16.66 -6.65
CA ALA A 110 -20.78 15.60 -7.17
C ALA A 110 -19.32 16.05 -7.17
N GLY A 111 -18.41 15.10 -7.11
CA GLY A 111 -16.98 15.35 -7.25
C GLY A 111 -16.35 14.43 -8.30
N LEU A 112 -15.05 14.65 -8.54
CA LEU A 112 -14.23 13.86 -9.45
C LEU A 112 -12.90 13.55 -8.77
N GLU A 113 -12.53 12.27 -8.82
CA GLU A 113 -11.20 11.75 -8.49
C GLU A 113 -10.45 11.46 -9.78
N CYS A 114 -9.22 11.96 -9.90
CA CYS A 114 -8.37 11.80 -11.08
C CYS A 114 -7.28 10.76 -10.79
N LYS A 115 -7.12 9.76 -11.69
CA LYS A 115 -6.09 8.73 -11.55
C LYS A 115 -5.26 8.61 -12.83
N THR A 116 -3.97 8.41 -12.65
CA THR A 116 -3.05 7.95 -13.69
C THR A 116 -2.73 6.48 -13.45
N VAL A 117 -2.79 5.67 -14.50
CA VAL A 117 -2.70 4.21 -14.39
C VAL A 117 -1.66 3.68 -15.36
N SER A 118 -0.74 2.85 -14.86
CA SER A 118 0.22 2.12 -15.69
C SER A 118 -0.51 1.18 -16.67
N PRO A 119 -0.04 1.06 -17.93
CA PRO A 119 -0.60 0.12 -18.91
C PRO A 119 -0.64 -1.34 -18.43
N PHE A 120 0.27 -1.72 -17.52
CA PHE A 120 0.35 -3.06 -16.91
C PHE A 120 -0.74 -3.33 -15.87
N SER A 121 -1.50 -2.32 -15.47
CA SER A 121 -2.64 -2.43 -14.54
C SER A 121 -3.99 -2.17 -15.21
N ALA A 122 -4.03 -2.16 -16.54
CA ALA A 122 -5.24 -1.87 -17.30
C ALA A 122 -6.36 -2.89 -17.05
N ASP A 123 -5.99 -4.16 -16.84
CA ASP A 123 -6.90 -5.27 -16.53
C ASP A 123 -7.74 -5.02 -15.26
N LYS A 124 -7.20 -4.27 -14.31
CA LYS A 124 -7.90 -3.90 -13.06
C LYS A 124 -9.01 -2.87 -13.27
N TRP A 125 -9.06 -2.25 -14.45
CA TRP A 125 -10.04 -1.26 -14.85
C TRP A 125 -10.95 -1.72 -15.99
N ALA A 126 -10.69 -2.91 -16.53
CA ALA A 126 -11.48 -3.50 -17.61
C ALA A 126 -12.87 -3.95 -17.10
N ASP A 127 -13.83 -4.08 -18.02
CA ASP A 127 -15.17 -4.62 -17.76
C ASP A 127 -15.93 -3.88 -16.65
N GLY A 128 -15.76 -2.57 -16.54
CA GLY A 128 -16.44 -1.77 -15.53
C GLY A 128 -15.87 -1.91 -14.11
N LYS A 129 -14.71 -2.54 -13.94
CA LYS A 129 -14.07 -2.72 -12.63
C LYS A 129 -13.40 -1.43 -12.16
N ILE A 130 -13.40 -1.25 -10.85
CA ILE A 130 -12.62 -0.22 -10.15
C ILE A 130 -11.84 -0.95 -9.05
N PRO A 131 -10.52 -0.73 -8.90
CA PRO A 131 -9.75 -1.31 -7.80
C PRO A 131 -10.38 -0.97 -6.43
N ALA A 132 -10.49 -1.97 -5.55
CA ALA A 132 -11.27 -1.88 -4.30
C ALA A 132 -10.82 -0.72 -3.39
N HIS A 133 -9.53 -0.41 -3.34
CA HIS A 133 -9.01 0.71 -2.55
C HIS A 133 -9.42 2.09 -3.10
N TYR A 134 -9.58 2.24 -4.41
CA TYR A 134 -10.13 3.46 -5.00
C TYR A 134 -11.64 3.56 -4.80
N MET A 135 -12.34 2.43 -4.83
CA MET A 135 -13.76 2.40 -4.48
C MET A 135 -13.96 2.83 -3.00
N ALA A 136 -13.12 2.35 -2.07
CA ALA A 136 -13.14 2.78 -0.68
C ALA A 136 -12.86 4.29 -0.54
N GLN A 137 -11.88 4.82 -1.27
CA GLN A 137 -11.56 6.25 -1.30
C GLN A 137 -12.74 7.10 -1.76
N VAL A 138 -13.41 6.70 -2.84
CA VAL A 138 -14.57 7.44 -3.36
C VAL A 138 -15.76 7.37 -2.42
N ASN A 139 -16.03 6.20 -1.81
CA ASN A 139 -17.08 6.08 -0.80
C ASN A 139 -16.80 6.94 0.45
N HIS A 140 -15.54 7.04 0.87
CA HIS A 140 -15.14 7.97 1.92
C HIS A 140 -15.45 9.43 1.55
N TYR A 141 -15.21 9.82 0.29
CA TYR A 141 -15.57 11.17 -0.18
C TYR A 141 -17.07 11.40 -0.18
N LEU A 142 -17.87 10.40 -0.52
CA LEU A 142 -19.32 10.47 -0.41
C LEU A 142 -19.76 10.62 1.05
N ALA A 143 -19.15 9.89 1.99
CA ALA A 143 -19.40 10.00 3.43
C ALA A 143 -19.03 11.39 3.99
N VAL A 144 -17.91 11.98 3.56
CA VAL A 144 -17.51 13.32 4.00
C VAL A 144 -18.38 14.40 3.40
N SER A 145 -18.69 14.30 2.09
CA SER A 145 -19.38 15.35 1.35
C SER A 145 -20.88 15.36 1.54
N GLY A 146 -21.49 14.20 1.76
CA GLY A 146 -22.94 14.02 1.70
C GLY A 146 -23.50 14.22 0.28
N PHE A 147 -22.69 14.01 -0.76
CA PHE A 147 -23.08 14.16 -2.15
C PHE A 147 -23.78 12.90 -2.67
N ASP A 148 -24.56 13.06 -3.76
CA ASP A 148 -25.35 11.99 -4.34
C ASP A 148 -24.51 11.01 -5.17
N CYS A 149 -23.40 11.50 -5.75
CA CYS A 149 -22.49 10.66 -6.54
C CYS A 149 -21.07 11.25 -6.59
N TRP A 150 -20.15 10.40 -7.02
CA TRP A 150 -18.75 10.75 -7.30
C TRP A 150 -18.32 10.12 -8.61
N TYR A 151 -17.48 10.83 -9.36
CA TYR A 151 -16.84 10.29 -10.55
C TYR A 151 -15.40 9.91 -10.24
N ILE A 152 -14.92 8.85 -10.87
CA ILE A 152 -13.50 8.51 -10.94
C ILE A 152 -13.11 8.44 -12.42
N ALA A 153 -12.07 9.18 -12.79
CA ALA A 153 -11.51 9.18 -14.14
C ALA A 153 -10.08 8.64 -14.08
N ALA A 154 -9.84 7.51 -14.73
CA ALA A 154 -8.55 6.84 -14.78
C ALA A 154 -7.95 6.92 -16.17
N LEU A 155 -6.86 7.67 -16.32
CA LEU A 155 -6.08 7.75 -17.54
C LEU A 155 -5.09 6.58 -17.59
N ILE A 156 -5.38 5.58 -18.42
CA ILE A 156 -4.48 4.44 -18.66
C ILE A 156 -3.50 4.86 -19.74
N PHE A 157 -2.21 4.99 -19.38
CA PHE A 157 -1.19 5.51 -20.29
C PHE A 157 -1.11 4.71 -21.59
N GLY A 158 -1.10 5.44 -22.71
CA GLY A 158 -1.02 4.86 -24.06
C GLY A 158 -2.24 4.04 -24.48
N LYS A 159 -3.33 4.05 -23.71
CA LYS A 159 -4.57 3.31 -24.01
C LYS A 159 -5.79 4.23 -24.06
N GLU A 160 -6.43 4.47 -22.91
CA GLU A 160 -7.74 5.11 -22.84
C GLU A 160 -7.96 5.89 -21.55
N LEU A 161 -9.03 6.70 -21.53
CA LEU A 161 -9.58 7.28 -20.32
C LEU A 161 -10.83 6.48 -19.92
N VAL A 162 -10.78 5.83 -18.77
CA VAL A 162 -11.91 5.12 -18.18
C VAL A 162 -12.62 6.03 -17.18
N ILE A 163 -13.94 6.17 -17.30
CA ILE A 163 -14.75 7.00 -16.40
C ILE A 163 -15.85 6.16 -15.78
N HIS A 164 -15.95 6.19 -14.45
CA HIS A 164 -17.04 5.57 -13.71
C HIS A 164 -17.77 6.61 -12.87
N LYS A 165 -19.09 6.47 -12.78
CA LYS A 165 -19.94 7.20 -11.86
C LYS A 165 -20.36 6.28 -10.73
N ILE A 166 -19.99 6.63 -9.51
CA ILE A 166 -20.33 5.92 -8.29
C ILE A 166 -21.46 6.70 -7.60
N THR A 167 -22.58 6.05 -7.35
CA THR A 167 -23.72 6.62 -6.62
C THR A 167 -23.65 6.22 -5.16
N THR A 168 -24.20 7.06 -4.31
CA THR A 168 -24.27 6.82 -2.87
C THR A 168 -25.08 5.57 -2.56
N ASP A 169 -24.49 4.64 -1.84
CA ASP A 169 -25.14 3.51 -1.19
C ASP A 169 -25.02 3.68 0.32
N LYS A 170 -26.15 3.89 0.98
CA LYS A 170 -26.17 4.18 2.42
C LYS A 170 -25.65 3.03 3.27
N GLU A 171 -25.89 1.80 2.90
CA GLU A 171 -25.39 0.64 3.64
C GLU A 171 -23.88 0.54 3.54
N VAL A 172 -23.34 0.69 2.34
CA VAL A 172 -21.87 0.72 2.11
C VAL A 172 -21.22 1.86 2.89
N LEU A 173 -21.79 3.07 2.86
CA LEU A 173 -21.26 4.21 3.59
C LEU A 173 -21.31 4.00 5.09
N ASN A 174 -22.42 3.52 5.65
CA ASN A 174 -22.54 3.27 7.08
C ASN A 174 -21.53 2.22 7.56
N ASN A 175 -21.33 1.15 6.78
CA ASN A 175 -20.34 0.12 7.08
C ASN A 175 -18.89 0.66 7.02
N LEU A 176 -18.58 1.52 6.05
CA LEU A 176 -17.28 2.17 5.93
C LEU A 176 -17.03 3.08 7.13
N ILE A 177 -17.96 4.00 7.42
CA ILE A 177 -17.87 4.94 8.53
C ILE A 177 -17.67 4.19 9.86
N ALA A 178 -18.47 3.14 10.11
CA ALA A 178 -18.34 2.34 11.33
C ALA A 178 -16.94 1.72 11.49
N LYS A 179 -16.31 1.25 10.40
CA LYS A 179 -14.97 0.70 10.44
C LYS A 179 -13.89 1.79 10.64
N GLU A 180 -14.04 2.93 10.02
CA GLU A 180 -13.14 4.08 10.20
C GLU A 180 -13.21 4.63 11.62
N GLU A 181 -14.42 4.80 12.17
CA GLU A 181 -14.64 5.20 13.57
C GLU A 181 -14.10 4.17 14.57
N HIS A 182 -14.29 2.88 14.27
CA HIS A 182 -13.73 1.79 15.09
C HIS A 182 -12.21 1.86 15.14
N PHE A 183 -11.58 1.99 13.95
CA PHE A 183 -10.12 2.13 13.86
C PHE A 183 -9.61 3.33 14.66
N TRP A 184 -10.25 4.48 14.52
CA TRP A 184 -9.83 5.69 15.25
C TRP A 184 -9.99 5.52 16.77
N LYS A 185 -11.15 5.03 17.20
CA LYS A 185 -11.50 4.89 18.61
C LYS A 185 -10.69 3.81 19.33
N TYR A 186 -10.40 2.69 18.67
CA TYR A 186 -9.79 1.53 19.34
C TYR A 186 -8.32 1.32 19.01
N ASN A 187 -7.79 2.02 17.98
CA ASN A 187 -6.38 1.96 17.66
C ASN A 187 -5.71 3.32 17.88
N VAL A 188 -6.18 4.40 17.22
CA VAL A 188 -5.47 5.68 17.23
C VAL A 188 -5.54 6.38 18.59
N ILE A 189 -6.74 6.55 19.17
CA ILE A 189 -6.90 7.25 20.47
C ILE A 189 -6.16 6.54 21.61
N PRO A 190 -6.29 5.23 21.82
CA PRO A 190 -5.59 4.54 22.91
C PRO A 190 -4.15 4.14 22.56
N GLU A 191 -3.66 4.50 21.37
CA GLU A 191 -2.34 4.12 20.87
C GLU A 191 -2.09 2.59 20.86
N ILE A 192 -3.12 1.82 20.52
CA ILE A 192 -3.04 0.38 20.38
C ILE A 192 -2.91 0.01 18.90
N PRO A 193 -1.76 -0.55 18.46
CA PRO A 193 -1.56 -0.85 17.06
C PRO A 193 -2.54 -1.92 16.56
N PRO A 194 -3.09 -1.79 15.34
CA PRO A 194 -3.79 -2.87 14.69
C PRO A 194 -2.82 -4.02 14.35
N VAL A 195 -3.38 -5.22 14.16
CA VAL A 195 -2.58 -6.40 13.82
C VAL A 195 -1.89 -6.18 12.47
N PRO A 196 -0.55 -6.39 12.39
CA PRO A 196 0.17 -6.33 11.12
C PRO A 196 -0.32 -7.37 10.13
N THR A 197 -0.28 -7.04 8.85
CA THR A 197 -0.80 -7.90 7.75
C THR A 197 0.22 -8.92 7.22
N GLY A 198 1.48 -8.81 7.63
CA GLY A 198 2.59 -9.57 7.06
C GLY A 198 3.13 -8.97 5.76
N SER A 199 2.69 -7.79 5.38
CA SER A 199 3.21 -7.08 4.20
C SER A 199 4.66 -6.65 4.40
N GLU A 200 5.37 -6.42 3.29
CA GLU A 200 6.72 -5.86 3.33
C GLU A 200 6.72 -4.45 3.96
N GLY A 201 5.70 -3.65 3.69
CA GLY A 201 5.54 -2.32 4.28
C GLY A 201 5.42 -2.36 5.81
N ASP A 202 4.65 -3.30 6.37
CA ASP A 202 4.58 -3.50 7.83
C ASP A 202 5.92 -3.94 8.42
N THR A 203 6.61 -4.83 7.72
CA THR A 203 7.94 -5.30 8.13
C THR A 203 8.94 -4.15 8.15
N GLN A 204 8.97 -3.32 7.12
CA GLN A 204 9.83 -2.13 7.06
C GLN A 204 9.50 -1.14 8.17
N GLN A 205 8.23 -0.88 8.43
CA GLN A 205 7.79 0.03 9.48
C GLN A 205 8.20 -0.47 10.87
N ILE A 206 8.03 -1.76 11.17
CA ILE A 206 8.46 -2.35 12.44
C ILE A 206 9.98 -2.28 12.59
N ASN A 207 10.73 -2.53 11.53
CA ASN A 207 12.21 -2.44 11.56
C ASN A 207 12.71 -1.00 11.74
N GLN A 208 12.00 -0.01 11.22
CA GLN A 208 12.32 1.42 11.45
C GLN A 208 12.06 1.81 12.90
N LEU A 209 10.89 1.44 13.44
CA LEU A 209 10.50 1.70 14.83
C LEU A 209 11.49 1.13 15.84
N TYR A 210 11.96 -0.08 15.57
CA TYR A 210 12.83 -0.85 16.46
C TYR A 210 14.19 -1.14 15.81
N SER A 211 14.82 -0.11 15.25
CA SER A 211 16.08 -0.24 14.52
C SER A 211 17.28 -0.60 15.38
N ALA A 212 17.25 -0.28 16.69
CA ALA A 212 18.27 -0.64 17.67
C ALA A 212 17.76 -1.67 18.67
N ASP A 213 18.67 -2.51 19.18
CA ASP A 213 18.40 -3.46 20.27
C ASP A 213 19.03 -2.98 21.59
N ASP A 214 18.39 -3.32 22.69
CA ASP A 214 18.97 -3.24 24.03
C ASP A 214 19.18 -4.68 24.57
N ARG A 215 20.43 -5.14 24.55
CA ARG A 215 20.82 -6.50 24.95
C ARG A 215 20.57 -6.83 26.41
N ASN A 216 20.30 -5.82 27.23
CA ASN A 216 19.98 -6.00 28.64
C ASN A 216 18.46 -6.19 28.88
N LYS A 217 17.63 -6.03 27.85
CA LYS A 217 16.18 -6.19 27.95
C LYS A 217 15.75 -7.53 27.39
N THR A 218 14.89 -8.21 28.13
CA THR A 218 14.18 -9.42 27.68
C THR A 218 12.68 -9.15 27.75
N ALA A 219 11.97 -9.35 26.63
CA ALA A 219 10.52 -9.22 26.59
C ALA A 219 9.85 -10.52 27.04
N ASP A 220 8.78 -10.40 27.84
CA ASP A 220 7.90 -11.53 28.13
C ASP A 220 6.97 -11.77 26.94
N LEU A 221 7.09 -12.93 26.29
CA LEU A 221 6.27 -13.33 25.15
C LEU A 221 5.16 -14.33 25.51
N ASN A 222 4.98 -14.64 26.80
CA ASN A 222 3.89 -15.52 27.26
C ASN A 222 2.50 -15.08 26.79
N PRO A 223 2.15 -13.79 26.79
CA PRO A 223 0.84 -13.34 26.28
C PRO A 223 0.55 -13.69 24.81
N ILE A 224 1.59 -13.92 24.02
CA ILE A 224 1.49 -14.24 22.59
C ILE A 224 2.04 -15.64 22.25
N ARG A 225 2.18 -16.53 23.24
CA ARG A 225 2.71 -17.89 23.04
C ARG A 225 1.97 -18.65 21.96
N ASN A 226 0.65 -18.55 21.92
CA ASN A 226 -0.18 -19.17 20.88
C ASN A 226 0.20 -18.74 19.45
N LEU A 227 0.70 -17.52 19.26
CA LEU A 227 1.19 -17.06 17.95
C LEU A 227 2.52 -17.71 17.60
N LEU A 228 3.38 -17.97 18.60
CA LEU A 228 4.65 -18.68 18.40
C LEU A 228 4.38 -20.13 18.00
N ASP A 229 3.45 -20.79 18.70
CA ASP A 229 3.04 -22.17 18.41
C ASP A 229 2.43 -22.26 16.98
N LYS A 230 1.53 -21.34 16.65
CA LYS A 230 0.93 -21.28 15.30
C LYS A 230 1.95 -21.01 14.20
N ARG A 231 2.93 -20.13 14.46
CA ARG A 231 4.05 -19.86 13.54
C ARG A 231 4.88 -21.13 13.33
N GLN A 232 5.12 -21.94 14.37
CA GLN A 232 5.86 -23.20 14.26
C GLN A 232 5.11 -24.19 13.37
N GLU A 233 3.80 -24.41 13.62
CA GLU A 233 2.95 -25.24 12.76
C GLU A 233 3.03 -24.84 11.28
N LEU A 234 2.89 -23.52 11.00
CA LEU A 234 2.99 -23.01 9.63
C LEU A 234 4.36 -23.26 9.00
N SER A 235 5.44 -23.14 9.80
CA SER A 235 6.80 -23.40 9.31
C SER A 235 7.01 -24.86 8.95
N ASP A 236 6.45 -25.78 9.74
CA ASP A 236 6.53 -27.20 9.47
C ASP A 236 5.71 -27.58 8.22
N GLN A 237 4.53 -27.00 8.04
CA GLN A 237 3.72 -27.16 6.83
C GLN A 237 4.44 -26.63 5.58
N ILE A 238 5.02 -25.43 5.64
CA ILE A 238 5.80 -24.85 4.55
C ILE A 238 6.96 -25.77 4.17
N LYS A 239 7.71 -26.26 5.17
CA LYS A 239 8.84 -27.18 4.94
C LYS A 239 8.40 -28.47 4.25
N GLN A 240 7.26 -29.05 4.66
CA GLN A 240 6.71 -30.23 4.01
C GLN A 240 6.32 -29.96 2.56
N MET A 241 5.58 -28.85 2.32
CA MET A 241 5.18 -28.45 0.96
C MET A 241 6.38 -28.16 0.06
N GLU A 242 7.44 -27.54 0.57
CA GLU A 242 8.69 -27.32 -0.15
C GLU A 242 9.40 -28.62 -0.53
N GLN A 243 9.38 -29.62 0.35
CA GLN A 243 9.90 -30.96 0.07
C GLN A 243 9.10 -31.66 -1.04
N GLU A 244 7.77 -31.62 -0.97
CA GLU A 244 6.89 -32.19 -2.00
C GLU A 244 7.11 -31.52 -3.34
N LYS A 245 7.15 -30.18 -3.37
CA LYS A 245 7.45 -29.40 -4.57
C LYS A 245 8.82 -29.78 -5.16
N THR A 246 9.84 -29.88 -4.30
CA THR A 246 11.19 -30.25 -4.72
C THR A 246 11.22 -31.66 -5.33
N ALA A 247 10.49 -32.61 -4.75
CA ALA A 247 10.39 -33.97 -5.30
C ALA A 247 9.74 -33.98 -6.70
N ILE A 248 8.71 -33.18 -6.91
CA ILE A 248 8.08 -33.02 -8.24
C ILE A 248 9.08 -32.36 -9.23
N GLU A 249 9.79 -31.32 -8.84
CA GLU A 249 10.80 -30.67 -9.68
C GLU A 249 11.96 -31.61 -10.05
N GLN A 250 12.35 -32.51 -9.13
CA GLN A 250 13.32 -33.57 -9.42
C GLN A 250 12.81 -34.56 -10.45
N GLN A 251 11.54 -34.99 -10.39
CA GLN A 251 10.92 -35.85 -11.40
C GLN A 251 10.88 -35.18 -12.77
N VAL A 252 10.54 -33.89 -12.82
CA VAL A 252 10.58 -33.10 -14.07
C VAL A 252 12.00 -33.08 -14.64
N LYS A 253 13.03 -32.83 -13.82
CA LYS A 253 14.44 -32.84 -14.26
C LYS A 253 14.88 -34.21 -14.75
N LEU A 254 14.47 -35.28 -14.09
CA LEU A 254 14.74 -36.64 -14.55
C LEU A 254 14.12 -36.90 -15.93
N GLN A 255 12.92 -36.39 -16.20
CA GLN A 255 12.28 -36.50 -17.51
C GLN A 255 12.94 -35.64 -18.58
N MET A 256 13.49 -34.49 -18.20
CA MET A 256 14.20 -33.58 -19.13
C MET A 256 15.58 -34.11 -19.53
N GLN A 257 16.25 -34.86 -18.65
CA GLN A 257 17.60 -35.36 -18.88
C GLN A 257 18.59 -34.24 -19.28
N ASP A 258 19.13 -34.26 -20.50
CA ASP A 258 20.04 -33.24 -21.04
C ASP A 258 19.33 -32.12 -21.82
N ALA A 259 17.99 -32.16 -21.92
CA ALA A 259 17.24 -31.15 -22.62
C ALA A 259 17.21 -29.83 -21.83
N ALA A 260 17.57 -28.73 -22.51
CA ALA A 260 17.52 -27.38 -21.93
C ALA A 260 16.08 -26.82 -21.82
N TYR A 261 15.16 -27.32 -22.61
CA TYR A 261 13.76 -26.87 -22.65
C TYR A 261 12.78 -28.03 -22.69
N GLY A 262 11.68 -27.90 -21.96
CA GLY A 262 10.55 -28.83 -21.96
C GLY A 262 9.22 -28.12 -22.14
N THR A 263 8.23 -28.79 -22.75
CA THR A 263 6.87 -28.25 -22.95
C THR A 263 5.83 -29.29 -22.59
N ALA A 264 4.76 -28.80 -21.96
CA ALA A 264 3.51 -29.56 -21.76
C ALA A 264 2.34 -28.57 -21.94
N PRO A 265 1.09 -29.05 -22.13
CA PRO A 265 -0.04 -28.16 -22.21
C PRO A 265 -0.11 -27.20 -20.99
N GLY A 266 -0.04 -25.89 -21.26
CA GLY A 266 -0.03 -24.85 -20.24
C GLY A 266 1.32 -24.58 -19.54
N TYR A 267 2.40 -25.33 -19.86
CA TYR A 267 3.72 -25.20 -19.22
C TYR A 267 4.86 -25.06 -20.23
N LYS A 268 5.79 -24.17 -19.89
CA LYS A 268 7.11 -24.09 -20.52
C LYS A 268 8.14 -24.20 -19.42
N VAL A 269 9.07 -25.14 -19.52
CA VAL A 269 10.13 -25.41 -18.54
C VAL A 269 11.48 -25.11 -19.19
N SER A 270 12.38 -24.45 -18.46
CA SER A 270 13.76 -24.23 -18.88
C SER A 270 14.71 -24.70 -17.78
N TRP A 271 15.72 -25.47 -18.16
CA TRP A 271 16.80 -25.93 -17.29
C TRP A 271 18.12 -25.81 -18.03
N VAL A 272 18.61 -24.56 -18.08
CA VAL A 272 19.75 -24.15 -18.90
C VAL A 272 20.98 -23.93 -18.03
N SER A 273 22.16 -24.39 -18.50
CA SER A 273 23.44 -24.10 -17.87
C SER A 273 23.77 -22.60 -18.03
N SER A 274 24.25 -21.97 -16.98
CA SER A 274 24.75 -20.60 -17.02
C SER A 274 26.08 -20.50 -16.28
N GLU A 275 27.01 -19.74 -16.83
CA GLU A 275 28.26 -19.41 -16.16
C GLU A 275 28.19 -17.98 -15.61
N SER A 276 28.61 -17.80 -14.35
CA SER A 276 28.70 -16.48 -13.74
C SER A 276 30.04 -16.33 -13.01
N LYS A 277 30.67 -15.17 -13.15
CA LYS A 277 31.85 -14.80 -12.34
C LYS A 277 31.35 -14.21 -11.03
N ARG A 278 31.79 -14.76 -9.90
CA ARG A 278 31.53 -14.22 -8.57
C ARG A 278 32.83 -13.79 -7.93
N VAL A 279 32.80 -12.66 -7.23
CA VAL A 279 33.93 -12.20 -6.44
C VAL A 279 34.04 -13.10 -5.20
N ASP A 280 35.20 -13.73 -5.03
CA ASP A 280 35.55 -14.39 -3.77
C ASP A 280 35.92 -13.30 -2.74
N SER A 281 34.92 -12.87 -1.97
CA SER A 281 35.08 -11.80 -1.00
C SER A 281 36.00 -12.19 0.16
N GLN A 282 36.08 -13.48 0.51
CA GLN A 282 36.98 -13.94 1.57
C GLN A 282 38.43 -13.89 1.11
N ARG A 283 38.67 -14.36 -0.11
CA ARG A 283 40.01 -14.27 -0.74
C ARG A 283 40.41 -12.83 -0.99
N LEU A 284 39.48 -11.99 -1.51
CA LEU A 284 39.74 -10.57 -1.74
C LEU A 284 40.09 -9.85 -0.44
N LYS A 285 39.39 -10.12 0.65
CA LYS A 285 39.69 -9.54 1.98
C LYS A 285 41.06 -9.94 2.50
N LYS A 286 41.48 -11.19 2.20
CA LYS A 286 42.78 -11.72 2.66
C LYS A 286 43.95 -11.23 1.82
N GLU A 287 43.79 -11.24 0.48
CA GLU A 287 44.88 -10.95 -0.47
C GLU A 287 44.97 -9.46 -0.84
N GLN A 288 43.84 -8.71 -0.78
CA GLN A 288 43.75 -7.31 -1.19
C GLN A 288 42.88 -6.51 -0.19
N PRO A 289 43.28 -6.40 1.09
CA PRO A 289 42.47 -5.79 2.13
C PRO A 289 42.11 -4.33 1.85
N ASP A 290 43.01 -3.56 1.23
CA ASP A 290 42.76 -2.14 0.91
C ASP A 290 41.64 -2.00 -0.14
N ILE A 291 41.63 -2.86 -1.15
CA ILE A 291 40.58 -2.89 -2.17
C ILE A 291 39.26 -3.33 -1.52
N PHE A 292 39.28 -4.38 -0.70
CA PHE A 292 38.09 -4.85 0.00
C PHE A 292 37.50 -3.75 0.87
N ASN A 293 38.28 -3.08 1.71
CA ASN A 293 37.81 -2.02 2.61
C ASN A 293 37.28 -0.80 1.85
N ARG A 294 37.92 -0.44 0.73
CA ARG A 294 37.47 0.68 -0.13
C ARG A 294 36.09 0.47 -0.73
N TYR A 295 35.73 -0.78 -1.05
CA TYR A 295 34.45 -1.12 -1.69
C TYR A 295 33.46 -1.83 -0.75
N SER A 296 33.79 -1.97 0.53
CA SER A 296 32.90 -2.48 1.57
C SER A 296 32.20 -1.35 2.29
N LYS A 297 30.94 -1.59 2.69
CA LYS A 297 30.20 -0.69 3.58
C LYS A 297 29.69 -1.46 4.79
N ASN A 298 29.68 -0.80 5.94
CA ASN A 298 29.03 -1.36 7.13
C ASN A 298 27.51 -1.28 6.95
N VAL A 299 26.85 -2.42 7.11
CA VAL A 299 25.40 -2.51 7.12
C VAL A 299 24.98 -3.02 8.47
N SER A 300 24.15 -2.25 9.17
CA SER A 300 23.55 -2.68 10.44
C SER A 300 22.16 -3.23 10.17
N SER A 301 21.84 -4.39 10.72
CA SER A 301 20.50 -4.97 10.66
C SER A 301 20.23 -5.78 11.93
N ARG A 302 18.96 -5.75 12.41
CA ARG A 302 18.51 -6.65 13.46
C ARG A 302 18.07 -7.97 12.84
N ARG A 303 18.71 -9.07 13.23
CA ARG A 303 18.32 -10.41 12.78
C ARG A 303 17.23 -10.96 13.69
N PHE A 304 16.06 -11.23 13.13
CA PHE A 304 14.97 -11.92 13.83
C PHE A 304 15.09 -13.43 13.66
N THR A 305 15.11 -14.16 14.79
CA THR A 305 15.20 -15.62 14.78
C THR A 305 14.28 -16.19 15.87
N ILE A 306 13.51 -17.21 15.54
CA ILE A 306 12.70 -17.97 16.49
C ILE A 306 13.24 -19.40 16.51
N ILE A 307 13.63 -19.85 17.70
CA ILE A 307 14.10 -21.20 17.94
C ILE A 307 13.12 -21.86 18.92
N HIS A 308 12.56 -23.01 18.55
CA HIS A 308 11.76 -23.80 19.47
C HIS A 308 12.73 -24.48 20.47
N ALA A 309 12.61 -24.09 21.73
CA ALA A 309 13.35 -24.79 22.80
C ALA A 309 12.63 -26.11 23.10
N ALA A 310 13.37 -27.19 23.10
CA ALA A 310 12.87 -28.52 23.45
C ALA A 310 12.46 -28.61 24.93
#